data_cad3cabc0228ea04988ae4782ad02e30
#
_entry.id   cad3cabc0228ea04988ae4782ad02e30
#
_cell.length_a   1.000
_cell.length_b   1.000
_cell.length_c   1.000
_cell.angle_alpha   90.00
_cell.angle_beta   90.00
_cell.angle_gamma   90.00
#
_symmetry.space_group_name_H-M   'P 1'
#
loop_
_entity.id
_entity.type
_entity.pdbx_description
1 polymer ?
#
loop_
_entity_poly.entity_id
_entity_poly.type
_entity_poly.pdbx_seq_one_letter_code
_entity_poly.pdbx_strand_id
1 'polypeptide(L)'
;MGHAYSSIVADVFARFKRLEGKNVFFLTGTDEHGLKIQREAEKNNKDTKTFCDEISSKFRKLTKILNLSTDDFIRTTERRHHDSVKAIWNRLVKSGDIYLSKYSGWYSVSDEAYYTEDEIIIEKGRKIAKTSGSTVDWFEEESYFFKLSAWQEKLLDHYQKNPEFILPKSRNNEITQFVKSGLNDLSVSRTSFKWGVRVPNNDKHIVYVWLDALTNYVSALNFPDTDNKLYKDFWPANIHIIGKDILRFHSVYWPAFLMAAKLPLPLKIYGHGWILSDDKKMSKSIGNILDPLEIIEKYGIDQLRYYLVKEVSLGNDGNISMENLKKCINNDLANNFGNLCQRVF
;
A
#
# COMPACT_ATOMS: atom_id res chain seq x y z
N MET A 1 6.64 11.00 -7.96
CA MET A 1 6.19 11.95 -6.89
C MET A 1 5.33 11.25 -5.83
N GLY A 2 4.29 10.46 -6.15
CA GLY A 2 3.39 9.83 -5.16
C GLY A 2 4.10 9.01 -4.07
N HIS A 3 5.02 8.11 -4.45
CA HIS A 3 5.80 7.35 -3.47
C HIS A 3 6.67 8.24 -2.57
N ALA A 4 7.24 9.31 -3.12
CA ALA A 4 8.01 10.27 -2.33
C ALA A 4 7.12 10.94 -1.27
N TYR A 5 5.92 11.38 -1.66
CA TYR A 5 4.97 11.99 -0.73
C TYR A 5 4.57 11.05 0.41
N SER A 6 4.09 9.84 0.10
CA SER A 6 3.70 8.85 1.12
C SER A 6 4.83 8.60 2.12
N SER A 7 6.05 8.41 1.61
CA SER A 7 7.22 8.11 2.43
C SER A 7 7.65 9.31 3.27
N ILE A 8 7.61 10.53 2.73
CA ILE A 8 7.95 11.76 3.45
C ILE A 8 6.94 12.02 4.57
N VAL A 9 5.63 11.87 4.31
CA VAL A 9 4.61 12.04 5.35
C VAL A 9 4.83 11.05 6.49
N ALA A 10 5.06 9.77 6.17
CA ALA A 10 5.34 8.75 7.19
C ALA A 10 6.61 9.07 7.98
N ASP A 11 7.67 9.55 7.31
CA ASP A 11 8.94 9.95 7.95
C ASP A 11 8.76 11.15 8.88
N VAL A 12 7.94 12.13 8.50
CA VAL A 12 7.64 13.27 9.38
C VAL A 12 6.96 12.81 10.67
N PHE A 13 5.99 11.90 10.59
CA PHE A 13 5.38 11.30 11.77
C PHE A 13 6.39 10.53 12.62
N ALA A 14 7.23 9.70 11.99
CA ALA A 14 8.26 8.93 12.69
C ALA A 14 9.25 9.82 13.42
N ARG A 15 9.77 10.86 12.75
CA ARG A 15 10.70 11.83 13.36
C ARG A 15 10.04 12.62 14.49
N PHE A 16 8.80 13.07 14.31
CA PHE A 16 8.06 13.78 15.36
C PHE A 16 7.90 12.90 16.61
N LYS A 17 7.52 11.63 16.44
CA LYS A 17 7.37 10.71 17.56
C LYS A 17 8.70 10.41 18.27
N ARG A 18 9.81 10.35 17.55
CA ARG A 18 11.15 10.23 18.14
C ARG A 18 11.54 11.48 18.92
N LEU A 19 11.20 12.69 18.44
CA LEU A 19 11.39 13.94 19.19
C LEU A 19 10.57 13.97 20.48
N GLU A 20 9.40 13.33 20.52
CA GLU A 20 8.62 13.12 21.75
C GLU A 20 9.21 12.03 22.69
N GLY A 21 10.38 11.48 22.36
CA GLY A 21 11.03 10.43 23.16
C GLY A 21 10.39 9.05 23.01
N LYS A 22 9.56 8.82 21.97
CA LYS A 22 8.97 7.50 21.72
C LYS A 22 9.93 6.58 20.98
N ASN A 23 9.87 5.29 21.32
CA ASN A 23 10.49 4.25 20.51
C ASN A 23 9.68 4.04 19.24
N VAL A 24 10.30 4.18 18.06
CA VAL A 24 9.62 4.16 16.76
C VAL A 24 10.29 3.16 15.84
N PHE A 25 9.50 2.30 15.22
CA PHE A 25 9.90 1.43 14.11
C PHE A 25 9.19 1.89 12.84
N PHE A 26 9.93 2.50 11.94
CA PHE A 26 9.44 3.00 10.66
C PHE A 26 9.78 2.02 9.54
N LEU A 27 8.75 1.31 9.06
CA LEU A 27 8.86 0.31 7.99
C LEU A 27 8.49 0.91 6.63
N THR A 28 9.28 0.57 5.62
CA THR A 28 8.93 0.69 4.20
C THR A 28 9.41 -0.55 3.45
N GLY A 29 9.08 -0.67 2.17
CA GLY A 29 9.52 -1.82 1.38
C GLY A 29 8.95 -1.84 -0.03
N THR A 30 9.13 -2.98 -0.70
CA THR A 30 8.63 -3.23 -2.05
C THR A 30 7.77 -4.48 -2.11
N ASP A 31 6.60 -4.35 -2.74
CA ASP A 31 5.81 -5.46 -3.21
C ASP A 31 6.33 -5.89 -4.59
N GLU A 32 6.74 -7.17 -4.70
CA GLU A 32 7.52 -7.67 -5.83
C GLU A 32 6.88 -8.88 -6.52
N HIS A 33 5.70 -9.33 -6.07
CA HIS A 33 5.02 -10.50 -6.59
C HIS A 33 3.87 -10.13 -7.55
N GLY A 34 3.32 -11.15 -8.22
CA GLY A 34 2.14 -11.02 -9.07
C GLY A 34 2.43 -11.09 -10.57
N LEU A 35 1.35 -11.27 -11.32
CA LEU A 35 1.39 -11.43 -12.79
C LEU A 35 1.95 -10.20 -13.49
N LYS A 36 1.63 -9.01 -12.99
CA LYS A 36 2.09 -7.74 -13.56
C LYS A 36 3.63 -7.65 -13.56
N ILE A 37 4.25 -7.99 -12.43
CA ILE A 37 5.71 -7.97 -12.28
C ILE A 37 6.35 -9.02 -13.19
N GLN A 38 5.81 -10.26 -13.21
CA GLN A 38 6.29 -11.31 -14.08
C GLN A 38 6.26 -10.87 -15.56
N ARG A 39 5.13 -10.34 -16.03
CA ARG A 39 5.00 -9.85 -17.42
C ARG A 39 5.94 -8.69 -17.73
N GLU A 40 6.17 -7.81 -16.79
CA GLU A 40 7.09 -6.68 -17.00
C GLU A 40 8.55 -7.12 -17.07
N ALA A 41 8.95 -8.12 -16.28
CA ALA A 41 10.26 -8.74 -16.38
C ALA A 41 10.45 -9.44 -17.74
N GLU A 42 9.44 -10.20 -18.19
CA GLU A 42 9.43 -10.88 -19.51
C GLU A 42 9.59 -9.86 -20.66
N LYS A 43 8.85 -8.74 -20.63
CA LYS A 43 8.99 -7.67 -21.64
C LYS A 43 10.40 -7.06 -21.69
N ASN A 44 11.09 -7.04 -20.54
CA ASN A 44 12.45 -6.55 -20.44
C ASN A 44 13.51 -7.65 -20.70
N ASN A 45 13.09 -8.86 -21.11
CA ASN A 45 13.94 -10.03 -21.31
C ASN A 45 14.83 -10.34 -20.09
N LYS A 46 14.25 -10.24 -18.88
CA LYS A 46 14.94 -10.47 -17.61
C LYS A 46 14.28 -11.59 -16.83
N ASP A 47 15.09 -12.34 -16.08
CA ASP A 47 14.59 -13.15 -15.00
C ASP A 47 13.85 -12.29 -13.97
N THR A 48 12.69 -12.77 -13.49
CA THR A 48 11.80 -11.96 -12.65
C THR A 48 12.45 -11.54 -11.34
N LYS A 49 13.25 -12.43 -10.72
CA LYS A 49 13.97 -12.10 -9.48
C LYS A 49 15.01 -11.01 -9.71
N THR A 50 15.79 -11.13 -10.77
CA THR A 50 16.80 -10.13 -11.18
C THR A 50 16.15 -8.78 -11.45
N PHE A 51 15.01 -8.78 -12.16
CA PHE A 51 14.24 -7.55 -12.42
C PHE A 51 13.79 -6.89 -11.11
N CYS A 52 13.24 -7.67 -10.16
CA CYS A 52 12.84 -7.18 -8.84
C CYS A 52 14.02 -6.63 -8.04
N ASP A 53 15.18 -7.28 -8.08
CA ASP A 53 16.39 -6.83 -7.38
C ASP A 53 16.86 -5.47 -7.87
N GLU A 54 16.84 -5.24 -9.18
CA GLU A 54 17.19 -3.95 -9.77
C GLU A 54 16.19 -2.84 -9.38
N ILE A 55 14.89 -3.13 -9.46
CA ILE A 55 13.86 -2.13 -9.12
C ILE A 55 13.88 -1.82 -7.63
N SER A 56 13.93 -2.84 -6.77
CA SER A 56 14.00 -2.66 -5.32
C SER A 56 15.26 -1.87 -4.89
N SER A 57 16.39 -2.11 -5.55
CA SER A 57 17.61 -1.32 -5.33
C SER A 57 17.41 0.18 -5.60
N LYS A 58 16.63 0.53 -6.65
CA LYS A 58 16.28 1.93 -6.94
C LYS A 58 15.41 2.54 -5.84
N PHE A 59 14.41 1.80 -5.36
CA PHE A 59 13.57 2.25 -4.22
C PHE A 59 14.39 2.40 -2.94
N ARG A 60 15.30 1.47 -2.65
CA ARG A 60 16.20 1.57 -1.49
C ARG A 60 17.15 2.77 -1.60
N LYS A 61 17.64 3.11 -2.80
CA LYS A 61 18.40 4.35 -3.03
C LYS A 61 17.53 5.59 -2.80
N LEU A 62 16.26 5.54 -3.25
CA LEU A 62 15.33 6.65 -3.07
C LEU A 62 15.09 6.96 -1.58
N THR A 63 15.02 5.95 -0.69
CA THR A 63 14.88 6.21 0.75
C THR A 63 16.04 7.05 1.30
N LYS A 64 17.27 6.81 0.82
CA LYS A 64 18.45 7.60 1.21
C LYS A 64 18.41 9.02 0.63
N ILE A 65 18.05 9.16 -0.64
CA ILE A 65 17.95 10.47 -1.32
C ILE A 65 16.89 11.34 -0.65
N LEU A 66 15.77 10.75 -0.28
CA LEU A 66 14.68 11.43 0.43
C LEU A 66 14.98 11.66 1.93
N ASN A 67 16.14 11.25 2.41
CA ASN A 67 16.56 11.36 3.82
C ASN A 67 15.50 10.76 4.76
N LEU A 68 15.00 9.55 4.45
CA LEU A 68 14.03 8.86 5.28
C LEU A 68 14.71 8.14 6.43
N SER A 69 14.13 8.22 7.61
CA SER A 69 14.63 7.59 8.84
C SER A 69 14.05 6.18 9.07
N THR A 70 13.98 5.38 7.99
CA THR A 70 13.45 4.01 8.03
C THR A 70 14.34 3.08 8.82
N ASP A 71 13.74 2.21 9.63
CA ASP A 71 14.44 1.19 10.45
C ASP A 71 14.60 -0.12 9.68
N ASP A 72 13.64 -0.44 8.79
CA ASP A 72 13.72 -1.62 7.93
C ASP A 72 13.14 -1.32 6.53
N PHE A 73 13.63 -2.11 5.56
CA PHE A 73 13.16 -2.12 4.19
C PHE A 73 12.82 -3.55 3.79
N ILE A 74 11.57 -3.96 3.98
CA ILE A 74 11.09 -5.30 3.68
C ILE A 74 10.87 -5.50 2.18
N ARG A 75 11.21 -6.69 1.68
CA ARG A 75 10.89 -7.12 0.32
C ARG A 75 10.02 -8.37 0.41
N THR A 76 8.97 -8.45 -0.39
CA THR A 76 8.10 -9.64 -0.40
C THR A 76 8.82 -10.88 -0.94
N THR A 77 9.94 -10.72 -1.64
CA THR A 77 10.82 -11.83 -2.08
C THR A 77 11.80 -12.34 -1.01
N GLU A 78 11.83 -11.77 0.19
CA GLU A 78 12.69 -12.24 1.28
C GLU A 78 12.10 -13.51 1.93
N ARG A 79 12.98 -14.40 2.38
CA ARG A 79 12.59 -15.65 3.03
C ARG A 79 11.71 -15.41 4.26
N ARG A 80 12.07 -14.43 5.11
CA ARG A 80 11.28 -14.07 6.31
C ARG A 80 9.84 -13.69 5.96
N HIS A 81 9.64 -13.06 4.81
CA HIS A 81 8.30 -12.72 4.33
C HIS A 81 7.54 -13.96 3.85
N HIS A 82 8.17 -14.82 3.04
CA HIS A 82 7.55 -16.08 2.61
C HIS A 82 7.12 -16.95 3.79
N ASP A 83 7.96 -17.05 4.84
CA ASP A 83 7.66 -17.82 6.03
C ASP A 83 6.44 -17.24 6.78
N SER A 84 6.35 -15.92 6.86
CA SER A 84 5.22 -15.20 7.45
C SER A 84 3.91 -15.41 6.67
N VAL A 85 3.95 -15.30 5.35
CA VAL A 85 2.77 -15.52 4.48
C VAL A 85 2.24 -16.94 4.65
N LYS A 86 3.13 -17.94 4.63
CA LYS A 86 2.75 -19.35 4.87
C LYS A 86 2.14 -19.56 6.25
N ALA A 87 2.66 -18.87 7.27
CA ALA A 87 2.14 -18.96 8.62
C ALA A 87 0.73 -18.35 8.74
N ILE A 88 0.48 -17.18 8.12
CA ILE A 88 -0.87 -16.60 8.05
C ILE A 88 -1.80 -17.55 7.28
N TRP A 89 -1.41 -18.01 6.09
CA TRP A 89 -2.19 -18.96 5.31
C TRP A 89 -2.63 -20.17 6.14
N ASN A 90 -1.69 -20.81 6.83
CA ASN A 90 -1.97 -21.98 7.67
C ASN A 90 -2.94 -21.66 8.82
N ARG A 91 -2.88 -20.47 9.41
CA ARG A 91 -3.84 -20.02 10.43
C ARG A 91 -5.24 -19.86 9.82
N LEU A 92 -5.36 -19.26 8.62
CA LEU A 92 -6.64 -19.10 7.92
C LEU A 92 -7.26 -20.43 7.47
N VAL A 93 -6.45 -21.41 7.08
CA VAL A 93 -6.91 -22.77 6.79
C VAL A 93 -7.39 -23.44 8.09
N LYS A 94 -6.61 -23.34 9.17
CA LYS A 94 -6.95 -23.94 10.47
C LYS A 94 -8.23 -23.33 11.07
N SER A 95 -8.53 -22.05 10.85
CA SER A 95 -9.76 -21.40 11.30
C SER A 95 -10.98 -21.81 10.46
N GLY A 96 -10.79 -22.45 9.30
CA GLY A 96 -11.84 -22.82 8.36
C GLY A 96 -12.33 -21.65 7.49
N ASP A 97 -11.54 -20.56 7.44
CA ASP A 97 -11.87 -19.36 6.65
C ASP A 97 -11.39 -19.46 5.20
N ILE A 98 -10.55 -20.45 4.84
CA ILE A 98 -10.13 -20.73 3.48
C ILE A 98 -10.72 -22.06 2.98
N TYR A 99 -11.29 -22.05 1.77
CA TYR A 99 -11.82 -23.22 1.08
C TYR A 99 -11.47 -23.19 -0.41
N LEU A 100 -11.39 -24.36 -1.06
CA LEU A 100 -11.12 -24.51 -2.48
C LEU A 100 -12.43 -24.49 -3.27
N SER A 101 -12.48 -23.72 -4.37
CA SER A 101 -13.63 -23.64 -5.27
C SER A 101 -13.18 -23.28 -6.69
N LYS A 102 -14.10 -23.33 -7.65
CA LYS A 102 -13.88 -22.76 -8.98
C LYS A 102 -14.34 -21.31 -9.01
N TYR A 103 -13.54 -20.46 -9.60
CA TYR A 103 -13.87 -19.07 -9.82
C TYR A 103 -13.97 -18.78 -11.31
N SER A 104 -15.00 -18.02 -11.67
CA SER A 104 -15.11 -17.37 -12.97
C SER A 104 -15.49 -15.91 -12.76
N GLY A 105 -14.79 -15.00 -13.43
CA GLY A 105 -15.03 -13.56 -13.27
C GLY A 105 -14.13 -12.68 -14.11
N TRP A 106 -14.45 -11.38 -14.11
CA TRP A 106 -13.68 -10.37 -14.82
C TRP A 106 -12.46 -9.96 -14.00
N TYR A 107 -11.26 -10.19 -14.51
CA TYR A 107 -10.00 -9.91 -13.83
C TYR A 107 -9.22 -8.80 -14.53
N SER A 108 -8.77 -7.80 -13.78
CA SER A 108 -7.81 -6.82 -14.25
C SER A 108 -6.40 -7.18 -13.82
N VAL A 109 -5.52 -7.39 -14.80
CA VAL A 109 -4.09 -7.65 -14.54
C VAL A 109 -3.38 -6.42 -13.98
N SER A 110 -3.81 -5.21 -14.38
CA SER A 110 -3.20 -3.97 -13.90
C SER A 110 -3.56 -3.63 -12.46
N ASP A 111 -4.77 -4.00 -12.03
CA ASP A 111 -5.26 -3.76 -10.67
C ASP A 111 -5.03 -4.98 -9.76
N GLU A 112 -4.67 -6.12 -10.38
CA GLU A 112 -4.55 -7.44 -9.73
C GLU A 112 -5.80 -7.80 -8.91
N ALA A 113 -6.98 -7.45 -9.45
CA ALA A 113 -8.26 -7.58 -8.77
C ALA A 113 -9.35 -8.13 -9.70
N TYR A 114 -10.31 -8.83 -9.10
CA TYR A 114 -11.55 -9.25 -9.77
C TYR A 114 -12.63 -8.19 -9.59
N TYR A 115 -13.52 -8.13 -10.59
CA TYR A 115 -14.65 -7.21 -10.67
C TYR A 115 -15.93 -7.98 -10.97
N THR A 116 -17.03 -7.56 -10.35
CA THR A 116 -18.37 -8.05 -10.64
C THR A 116 -18.91 -7.38 -11.91
N GLU A 117 -19.95 -7.92 -12.52
CA GLU A 117 -20.54 -7.34 -13.75
C GLU A 117 -21.00 -5.87 -13.56
N ASP A 118 -21.51 -5.54 -12.39
CA ASP A 118 -21.95 -4.18 -12.04
C ASP A 118 -20.79 -3.19 -11.81
N GLU A 119 -19.56 -3.69 -11.59
CA GLU A 119 -18.35 -2.90 -11.49
C GLU A 119 -17.65 -2.67 -12.85
N ILE A 120 -18.26 -3.14 -13.95
CA ILE A 120 -17.68 -3.07 -15.29
C ILE A 120 -18.52 -2.13 -16.18
N ILE A 121 -17.82 -1.45 -17.09
CA ILE A 121 -18.44 -0.70 -18.21
C ILE A 121 -17.74 -1.05 -19.51
N ILE A 122 -18.42 -0.76 -20.63
CA ILE A 122 -17.81 -0.90 -21.95
C ILE A 122 -17.40 0.49 -22.44
N GLU A 123 -16.11 0.68 -22.67
CA GLU A 123 -15.56 1.90 -23.25
C GLU A 123 -14.74 1.56 -24.49
N LYS A 124 -15.05 2.23 -25.63
CA LYS A 124 -14.38 1.99 -26.93
C LYS A 124 -14.31 0.50 -27.33
N GLY A 125 -15.39 -0.27 -27.04
CA GLY A 125 -15.49 -1.69 -27.37
C GLY A 125 -14.71 -2.64 -26.45
N ARG A 126 -14.14 -2.14 -25.34
CA ARG A 126 -13.44 -2.94 -24.34
C ARG A 126 -14.17 -2.87 -23.00
N LYS A 127 -14.16 -3.98 -22.27
CA LYS A 127 -14.64 -4.01 -20.88
C LYS A 127 -13.55 -3.45 -19.97
N ILE A 128 -13.93 -2.50 -19.12
CA ILE A 128 -13.04 -1.84 -18.15
C ILE A 128 -13.70 -1.76 -16.77
N ALA A 129 -12.89 -1.77 -15.74
CA ALA A 129 -13.34 -1.53 -14.37
C ALA A 129 -13.74 -0.06 -14.18
N LYS A 130 -14.94 0.20 -13.64
CA LYS A 130 -15.47 1.56 -13.40
C LYS A 130 -14.56 2.41 -12.53
N THR A 131 -13.92 1.80 -11.54
CA THR A 131 -13.13 2.49 -10.52
C THR A 131 -11.74 2.88 -10.98
N SER A 132 -11.09 2.05 -11.80
CA SER A 132 -9.69 2.24 -12.21
C SER A 132 -9.52 2.60 -13.68
N GLY A 133 -10.52 2.33 -14.53
CA GLY A 133 -10.40 2.43 -15.98
C GLY A 133 -9.55 1.32 -16.61
N SER A 134 -9.14 0.32 -15.83
CA SER A 134 -8.29 -0.76 -16.27
C SER A 134 -9.08 -1.80 -17.08
N THR A 135 -8.46 -2.36 -18.12
CA THR A 135 -9.07 -3.44 -18.90
C THR A 135 -9.26 -4.69 -18.06
N VAL A 136 -10.37 -5.39 -18.28
CA VAL A 136 -10.70 -6.65 -17.62
C VAL A 136 -10.93 -7.74 -18.66
N ASP A 137 -10.41 -8.95 -18.36
CA ASP A 137 -10.59 -10.15 -19.15
C ASP A 137 -11.33 -11.21 -18.32
N TRP A 138 -12.11 -12.08 -18.99
CA TRP A 138 -12.79 -13.17 -18.32
C TRP A 138 -11.82 -14.29 -18.00
N PHE A 139 -11.76 -14.69 -16.71
CA PHE A 139 -10.96 -15.80 -16.25
C PHE A 139 -11.83 -16.85 -15.57
N GLU A 140 -11.51 -18.10 -15.78
CA GLU A 140 -12.06 -19.24 -15.05
C GLU A 140 -10.90 -20.10 -14.57
N GLU A 141 -10.77 -20.25 -13.25
CA GLU A 141 -9.72 -21.03 -12.63
C GLU A 141 -10.17 -21.66 -11.29
N GLU A 142 -9.53 -22.75 -10.90
CA GLU A 142 -9.61 -23.25 -9.53
C GLU A 142 -8.88 -22.27 -8.62
N SER A 143 -9.52 -21.89 -7.52
CA SER A 143 -8.95 -20.95 -6.57
C SER A 143 -9.35 -21.28 -5.14
N TYR A 144 -8.47 -20.94 -4.21
CA TYR A 144 -8.83 -20.86 -2.81
C TYR A 144 -9.55 -19.55 -2.53
N PHE A 145 -10.62 -19.63 -1.72
CA PHE A 145 -11.41 -18.49 -1.31
C PHE A 145 -11.27 -18.26 0.18
N PHE A 146 -11.14 -17.01 0.57
CA PHE A 146 -11.30 -16.56 1.93
C PHE A 146 -12.75 -16.11 2.16
N LYS A 147 -13.40 -16.62 3.22
CA LYS A 147 -14.79 -16.31 3.60
C LYS A 147 -14.95 -14.87 4.07
N LEU A 148 -14.63 -13.90 3.23
CA LEU A 148 -14.66 -12.47 3.57
C LEU A 148 -16.09 -12.04 3.97
N SER A 149 -17.11 -12.59 3.33
CA SER A 149 -18.53 -12.32 3.65
C SER A 149 -18.86 -12.59 5.12
N ALA A 150 -18.27 -13.64 5.72
CA ALA A 150 -18.48 -13.99 7.13
C ALA A 150 -17.88 -12.98 8.13
N TRP A 151 -17.04 -12.06 7.66
CA TRP A 151 -16.37 -11.04 8.49
C TRP A 151 -17.03 -9.67 8.42
N GLN A 152 -18.05 -9.49 7.58
CA GLN A 152 -18.73 -8.21 7.37
C GLN A 152 -19.19 -7.55 8.67
N GLU A 153 -19.99 -8.25 9.46
CA GLU A 153 -20.55 -7.70 10.70
C GLU A 153 -19.46 -7.38 11.73
N LYS A 154 -18.41 -8.22 11.81
CA LYS A 154 -17.27 -7.96 12.71
C LYS A 154 -16.46 -6.75 12.31
N LEU A 155 -16.31 -6.49 11.00
CA LEU A 155 -15.66 -5.28 10.49
C LEU A 155 -16.48 -4.04 10.82
N LEU A 156 -17.81 -4.07 10.59
CA LEU A 156 -18.72 -2.96 10.91
C LEU A 156 -18.74 -2.65 12.41
N ASP A 157 -18.81 -3.67 13.26
CA ASP A 157 -18.72 -3.52 14.73
C ASP A 157 -17.37 -2.90 15.14
N HIS A 158 -16.27 -3.35 14.51
CA HIS A 158 -14.95 -2.77 14.77
C HIS A 158 -14.88 -1.29 14.40
N TYR A 159 -15.40 -0.89 13.22
CA TYR A 159 -15.40 0.52 12.79
C TYR A 159 -16.29 1.39 13.70
N GLN A 160 -17.40 0.86 14.16
CA GLN A 160 -18.29 1.56 15.09
C GLN A 160 -17.63 1.79 16.45
N LYS A 161 -16.94 0.78 16.99
CA LYS A 161 -16.23 0.86 18.27
C LYS A 161 -14.96 1.69 18.21
N ASN A 162 -14.34 1.78 17.02
CA ASN A 162 -13.08 2.48 16.79
C ASN A 162 -13.22 3.49 15.63
N PRO A 163 -13.91 4.62 15.84
CA PRO A 163 -14.23 5.59 14.78
C PRO A 163 -13.00 6.23 14.14
N GLU A 164 -11.85 6.19 14.81
CA GLU A 164 -10.56 6.65 14.29
C GLU A 164 -9.71 5.56 13.65
N PHE A 165 -10.23 4.36 13.50
CA PHE A 165 -9.49 3.26 12.85
C PHE A 165 -9.15 3.58 11.39
N ILE A 166 -10.09 4.22 10.66
CA ILE A 166 -9.91 4.65 9.27
C ILE A 166 -9.95 6.18 9.22
N LEU A 167 -8.89 6.79 8.71
CA LEU A 167 -8.76 8.24 8.61
C LEU A 167 -8.42 8.68 7.17
N PRO A 168 -8.85 9.87 6.75
CA PRO A 168 -9.77 10.79 7.45
C PRO A 168 -11.22 10.25 7.47
N LYS A 169 -12.11 10.97 8.14
CA LYS A 169 -13.53 10.57 8.32
C LYS A 169 -14.25 10.30 7.00
N SER A 170 -13.93 11.04 5.94
CA SER A 170 -14.49 10.80 4.60
C SER A 170 -14.16 9.39 4.09
N ARG A 171 -12.95 8.90 4.37
CA ARG A 171 -12.51 7.55 3.99
C ARG A 171 -13.16 6.47 4.85
N ASN A 172 -13.38 6.75 6.14
CA ASN A 172 -14.16 5.86 7.01
C ASN A 172 -15.58 5.69 6.46
N ASN A 173 -16.24 6.79 6.10
CA ASN A 173 -17.59 6.75 5.53
C ASN A 173 -17.63 5.93 4.23
N GLU A 174 -16.69 6.15 3.32
CA GLU A 174 -16.55 5.42 2.05
C GLU A 174 -16.45 3.90 2.28
N ILE A 175 -15.51 3.49 3.13
CA ILE A 175 -15.27 2.07 3.45
C ILE A 175 -16.45 1.45 4.20
N THR A 176 -17.03 2.18 5.14
CA THR A 176 -18.20 1.69 5.89
C THR A 176 -19.39 1.44 4.96
N GLN A 177 -19.64 2.34 3.99
CA GLN A 177 -20.69 2.12 2.99
C GLN A 177 -20.36 0.94 2.07
N PHE A 178 -19.11 0.81 1.64
CA PHE A 178 -18.68 -0.34 0.85
C PHE A 178 -18.91 -1.67 1.59
N VAL A 179 -18.56 -1.76 2.87
CA VAL A 179 -18.79 -2.98 3.65
C VAL A 179 -20.28 -3.24 3.87
N LYS A 180 -21.09 -2.20 4.12
CA LYS A 180 -22.55 -2.30 4.25
C LYS A 180 -23.26 -2.75 2.99
N SER A 181 -22.72 -2.47 1.80
CA SER A 181 -23.32 -2.93 0.53
C SER A 181 -23.23 -4.44 0.31
N GLY A 182 -22.50 -5.15 1.15
CA GLY A 182 -22.33 -6.60 1.12
C GLY A 182 -20.93 -7.01 0.65
N LEU A 183 -20.30 -7.91 1.40
CA LEU A 183 -19.01 -8.48 1.04
C LEU A 183 -19.19 -9.86 0.42
N ASN A 184 -18.50 -10.11 -0.68
CA ASN A 184 -18.36 -11.43 -1.29
C ASN A 184 -17.07 -12.10 -0.83
N ASP A 185 -17.04 -13.44 -0.87
CA ASP A 185 -15.84 -14.19 -0.58
C ASP A 185 -14.73 -13.86 -1.58
N LEU A 186 -13.51 -13.76 -1.06
CA LEU A 186 -12.37 -13.27 -1.80
C LEU A 186 -11.51 -14.43 -2.33
N SER A 187 -11.27 -14.49 -3.63
CA SER A 187 -10.30 -15.42 -4.22
C SER A 187 -8.88 -15.05 -3.77
N VAL A 188 -8.22 -15.95 -3.02
CA VAL A 188 -6.91 -15.70 -2.37
C VAL A 188 -5.78 -16.56 -2.92
N SER A 189 -5.97 -17.20 -4.09
CA SER A 189 -4.89 -17.87 -4.82
C SER A 189 -5.04 -17.73 -6.33
N ARG A 190 -3.97 -18.03 -7.04
CA ARG A 190 -3.92 -18.01 -8.52
C ARG A 190 -3.15 -19.21 -9.04
N THR A 191 -3.57 -19.73 -10.21
CA THR A 191 -2.88 -20.76 -10.95
C THR A 191 -2.31 -20.25 -12.28
N SER A 192 -2.72 -19.06 -12.70
CA SER A 192 -2.41 -18.46 -14.01
C SER A 192 -0.97 -17.93 -14.14
N PHE A 193 -0.21 -17.84 -13.04
CA PHE A 193 1.20 -17.43 -13.02
C PHE A 193 1.98 -18.14 -11.91
N LYS A 194 3.32 -18.01 -11.92
CA LYS A 194 4.21 -18.76 -11.00
C LYS A 194 5.02 -17.87 -10.05
N TRP A 195 5.00 -16.54 -10.24
CA TRP A 195 5.80 -15.60 -9.48
C TRP A 195 5.06 -15.11 -8.24
N GLY A 196 5.43 -15.62 -7.07
CA GLY A 196 4.83 -15.32 -5.79
C GLY A 196 5.07 -16.40 -4.74
N VAL A 197 4.46 -16.27 -3.57
CA VAL A 197 4.55 -17.25 -2.50
C VAL A 197 3.64 -18.46 -2.84
N ARG A 198 4.21 -19.65 -2.87
CA ARG A 198 3.43 -20.88 -3.12
C ARG A 198 2.53 -21.20 -1.94
N VAL A 199 1.31 -21.65 -2.25
CA VAL A 199 0.36 -22.11 -1.24
C VAL A 199 0.92 -23.38 -0.55
N PRO A 200 0.96 -23.42 0.78
CA PRO A 200 1.38 -24.61 1.52
C PRO A 200 0.57 -25.86 1.12
N ASN A 201 1.28 -26.95 0.83
CA ASN A 201 0.73 -28.25 0.41
C ASN A 201 -0.02 -28.24 -0.94
N ASN A 202 0.06 -27.16 -1.73
CA ASN A 202 -0.49 -27.11 -3.08
C ASN A 202 0.31 -26.17 -3.98
N ASP A 203 1.44 -26.64 -4.48
CA ASP A 203 2.38 -25.85 -5.29
C ASP A 203 1.85 -25.37 -6.64
N LYS A 204 0.65 -25.84 -7.06
CA LYS A 204 -0.04 -25.33 -8.25
C LYS A 204 -0.55 -23.92 -8.06
N HIS A 205 -0.82 -23.53 -6.83
CA HIS A 205 -1.38 -22.23 -6.47
C HIS A 205 -0.31 -21.29 -5.92
N ILE A 206 -0.40 -20.03 -6.32
CA ILE A 206 0.33 -18.91 -5.74
C ILE A 206 -0.62 -18.11 -4.85
N VAL A 207 -0.17 -17.71 -3.68
CA VAL A 207 -0.96 -16.86 -2.76
C VAL A 207 -1.28 -15.54 -3.46
N TYR A 208 -2.52 -15.08 -3.29
CA TYR A 208 -2.99 -13.80 -3.84
C TYR A 208 -2.15 -12.63 -3.35
N VAL A 209 -1.79 -11.76 -4.31
CA VAL A 209 -0.86 -10.66 -4.08
C VAL A 209 -1.20 -9.78 -2.87
N TRP A 210 -2.47 -9.52 -2.58
CA TRP A 210 -2.84 -8.70 -1.43
C TRP A 210 -2.76 -9.42 -0.09
N LEU A 211 -3.01 -10.73 -0.02
CA LEU A 211 -2.72 -11.50 1.20
C LEU A 211 -1.21 -11.58 1.44
N ASP A 212 -0.46 -11.75 0.36
CA ASP A 212 1.00 -11.72 0.35
C ASP A 212 1.52 -10.34 0.80
N ALA A 213 1.25 -9.30 0.03
CA ALA A 213 1.77 -7.95 0.27
C ALA A 213 1.44 -7.41 1.67
N LEU A 214 0.18 -7.54 2.14
CA LEU A 214 -0.23 -7.03 3.45
C LEU A 214 0.46 -7.73 4.63
N THR A 215 0.91 -8.97 4.43
CA THR A 215 1.68 -9.70 5.44
C THR A 215 3.05 -9.07 5.74
N ASN A 216 3.56 -8.18 4.87
CA ASN A 216 4.85 -7.50 5.08
C ASN A 216 4.93 -6.80 6.44
N TYR A 217 3.83 -6.22 6.93
CA TYR A 217 3.79 -5.46 8.17
C TYR A 217 4.15 -6.29 9.41
N VAL A 218 3.82 -7.56 9.41
CA VAL A 218 4.19 -8.48 10.50
C VAL A 218 5.49 -9.24 10.17
N SER A 219 5.80 -9.46 8.89
CA SER A 219 7.05 -10.12 8.47
C SER A 219 8.28 -9.36 8.90
N ALA A 220 8.25 -8.02 8.79
CA ALA A 220 9.32 -7.16 9.23
C ALA A 220 9.56 -7.23 10.75
N LEU A 221 8.57 -7.71 11.51
CA LEU A 221 8.63 -7.88 12.96
C LEU A 221 8.90 -9.34 13.38
N ASN A 222 9.47 -10.15 12.47
CA ASN A 222 9.82 -11.56 12.67
C ASN A 222 8.64 -12.51 12.93
N PHE A 223 7.42 -12.14 12.54
CA PHE A 223 6.32 -13.11 12.55
C PHE A 223 6.69 -14.35 11.70
N PRO A 224 6.39 -15.60 12.12
CA PRO A 224 5.38 -15.99 13.11
C PRO A 224 5.85 -16.05 14.58
N ASP A 225 7.08 -15.69 14.91
CA ASP A 225 7.53 -15.61 16.28
C ASP A 225 6.95 -14.35 16.96
N THR A 226 5.77 -14.51 17.60
CA THR A 226 5.09 -13.43 18.32
C THR A 226 5.69 -13.16 19.71
N ASP A 227 6.64 -13.99 20.15
CA ASP A 227 7.30 -13.84 21.44
C ASP A 227 8.56 -12.99 21.38
N ASN A 228 9.09 -12.75 20.18
CA ASN A 228 10.26 -11.89 20.02
C ASN A 228 9.96 -10.43 20.39
N LYS A 229 11.01 -9.73 20.82
CA LYS A 229 10.93 -8.35 21.31
C LYS A 229 10.40 -7.38 20.24
N LEU A 230 10.82 -7.53 18.98
CA LEU A 230 10.43 -6.62 17.91
C LEU A 230 8.92 -6.67 17.66
N TYR A 231 8.32 -7.87 17.62
CA TYR A 231 6.89 -8.03 17.48
C TYR A 231 6.14 -7.46 18.68
N LYS A 232 6.57 -7.79 19.91
CA LYS A 232 5.92 -7.29 21.14
C LYS A 232 5.96 -5.78 21.28
N ASP A 233 7.05 -5.14 20.86
CA ASP A 233 7.22 -3.69 20.98
C ASP A 233 6.44 -2.92 19.91
N PHE A 234 6.29 -3.47 18.69
CA PHE A 234 5.80 -2.71 17.52
C PHE A 234 4.54 -3.26 16.86
N TRP A 235 4.02 -4.41 17.29
CA TRP A 235 2.72 -4.90 16.86
C TRP A 235 1.72 -4.91 18.01
N PRO A 236 0.51 -4.36 17.85
CA PRO A 236 -0.06 -3.80 16.61
C PRO A 236 0.58 -2.48 16.19
N ALA A 237 0.69 -2.29 14.87
CA ALA A 237 1.17 -1.04 14.29
C ALA A 237 0.30 0.14 14.72
N ASN A 238 0.91 1.28 15.08
CA ASN A 238 0.17 2.48 15.48
C ASN A 238 -0.57 3.10 14.30
N ILE A 239 0.03 3.08 13.08
CA ILE A 239 -0.57 3.65 11.90
C ILE A 239 -0.01 3.03 10.62
N HIS A 240 -0.88 2.73 9.66
CA HIS A 240 -0.53 2.50 8.25
C HIS A 240 -0.83 3.76 7.46
N ILE A 241 0.17 4.36 6.81
CA ILE A 241 0.02 5.54 5.94
C ILE A 241 0.08 5.05 4.50
N ILE A 242 -1.02 5.20 3.76
CA ILE A 242 -1.21 4.61 2.44
C ILE A 242 -1.92 5.56 1.47
N GLY A 243 -1.78 5.32 0.18
CA GLY A 243 -2.62 5.99 -0.83
C GLY A 243 -4.08 5.54 -0.77
N LYS A 244 -5.01 6.43 -1.08
CA LYS A 244 -6.46 6.14 -1.07
C LYS A 244 -6.87 5.00 -2.01
N ASP A 245 -6.10 4.76 -3.06
CA ASP A 245 -6.30 3.70 -4.06
C ASP A 245 -6.17 2.27 -3.50
N ILE A 246 -5.40 2.11 -2.43
CA ILE A 246 -5.23 0.82 -1.76
C ILE A 246 -5.93 0.75 -0.39
N LEU A 247 -6.82 1.70 -0.12
CA LEU A 247 -7.52 1.81 1.17
C LEU A 247 -8.39 0.57 1.46
N ARG A 248 -9.14 0.06 0.46
CA ARG A 248 -9.99 -1.14 0.61
C ARG A 248 -9.19 -2.34 1.09
N PHE A 249 -8.01 -2.57 0.55
CA PHE A 249 -7.17 -3.70 0.92
C PHE A 249 -6.70 -3.61 2.37
N HIS A 250 -6.32 -2.42 2.83
CA HIS A 250 -5.83 -2.18 4.18
C HIS A 250 -6.94 -2.11 5.23
N SER A 251 -8.11 -1.59 4.87
CA SER A 251 -9.20 -1.38 5.84
C SER A 251 -10.22 -2.52 5.89
N VAL A 252 -10.32 -3.34 4.84
CA VAL A 252 -11.29 -4.46 4.77
C VAL A 252 -10.55 -5.80 4.79
N TYR A 253 -9.69 -6.06 3.80
CA TYR A 253 -9.07 -7.38 3.66
C TYR A 253 -8.06 -7.66 4.77
N TRP A 254 -7.17 -6.72 5.04
CA TRP A 254 -6.15 -6.89 6.08
C TRP A 254 -6.74 -7.14 7.48
N PRO A 255 -7.67 -6.32 7.97
CA PRO A 255 -8.33 -6.60 9.25
C PRO A 255 -9.07 -7.94 9.28
N ALA A 256 -9.76 -8.33 8.20
CA ALA A 256 -10.44 -9.61 8.13
C ALA A 256 -9.45 -10.80 8.21
N PHE A 257 -8.31 -10.73 7.49
CA PHE A 257 -7.24 -11.73 7.57
C PHE A 257 -6.67 -11.83 8.98
N LEU A 258 -6.40 -10.69 9.62
CA LEU A 258 -5.85 -10.64 10.97
C LEU A 258 -6.84 -11.20 12.00
N MET A 259 -8.11 -10.82 11.92
CA MET A 259 -9.16 -11.37 12.82
C MET A 259 -9.28 -12.88 12.68
N ALA A 260 -9.30 -13.39 11.43
CA ALA A 260 -9.38 -14.83 11.14
C ALA A 260 -8.11 -15.57 11.63
N ALA A 261 -6.93 -14.95 11.47
CA ALA A 261 -5.67 -15.48 11.97
C ALA A 261 -5.48 -15.32 13.50
N LYS A 262 -6.44 -14.69 14.20
CA LYS A 262 -6.38 -14.35 15.63
C LYS A 262 -5.16 -13.51 15.99
N LEU A 263 -4.91 -12.48 15.17
CA LEU A 263 -3.85 -11.49 15.37
C LEU A 263 -4.46 -10.12 15.71
N PRO A 264 -3.78 -9.29 16.51
CA PRO A 264 -4.19 -7.92 16.77
C PRO A 264 -4.28 -7.10 15.48
N LEU A 265 -5.22 -6.16 15.43
CA LEU A 265 -5.35 -5.21 14.31
C LEU A 265 -4.43 -4.01 14.50
N PRO A 266 -3.96 -3.36 13.42
CA PRO A 266 -3.33 -2.05 13.50
C PRO A 266 -4.29 -1.05 14.15
N LEU A 267 -3.76 -0.01 14.81
CA LEU A 267 -4.60 0.94 15.53
C LEU A 267 -5.26 1.96 14.59
N LYS A 268 -4.56 2.37 13.52
CA LYS A 268 -5.07 3.35 12.56
C LYS A 268 -4.60 3.05 11.14
N ILE A 269 -5.47 3.38 10.18
CA ILE A 269 -5.18 3.36 8.75
C ILE A 269 -5.46 4.75 8.20
N TYR A 270 -4.45 5.40 7.66
CA TYR A 270 -4.56 6.74 7.11
C TYR A 270 -4.45 6.73 5.60
N GLY A 271 -5.55 6.97 4.90
CA GLY A 271 -5.60 7.06 3.45
C GLY A 271 -5.38 8.50 2.97
N HIS A 272 -4.20 8.80 2.41
CA HIS A 272 -3.93 10.10 1.80
C HIS A 272 -4.43 10.17 0.36
N GLY A 273 -4.65 11.40 -0.13
CA GLY A 273 -5.05 11.67 -1.52
C GLY A 273 -3.93 11.51 -2.54
N TRP A 274 -4.25 11.70 -3.80
CA TRP A 274 -3.27 11.69 -4.89
C TRP A 274 -2.52 13.01 -4.99
N ILE A 275 -1.31 12.93 -5.53
CA ILE A 275 -0.57 14.11 -5.95
C ILE A 275 -0.89 14.37 -7.41
N LEU A 276 -1.49 15.53 -7.66
CA LEU A 276 -1.87 16.00 -8.99
C LEU A 276 -0.85 17.05 -9.47
N SER A 277 -0.74 17.22 -10.77
CA SER A 277 -0.05 18.33 -11.41
C SER A 277 -1.01 18.96 -12.42
N ASP A 278 -1.26 20.27 -12.28
CA ASP A 278 -2.24 21.02 -13.05
C ASP A 278 -3.64 20.37 -13.02
N ASP A 279 -4.10 20.04 -11.80
CA ASP A 279 -5.37 19.39 -11.50
C ASP A 279 -5.59 18.04 -12.19
N LYS A 280 -4.53 17.43 -12.71
CA LYS A 280 -4.57 16.13 -13.39
C LYS A 280 -3.64 15.13 -12.73
N LYS A 281 -4.04 13.85 -12.77
CA LYS A 281 -3.16 12.75 -12.36
C LYS A 281 -1.90 12.78 -13.23
N MET A 282 -0.73 12.73 -12.59
CA MET A 282 0.54 12.68 -13.31
C MET A 282 0.64 11.41 -14.15
N SER A 283 0.95 11.58 -15.44
CA SER A 283 1.17 10.46 -16.34
C SER A 283 2.24 10.79 -17.39
N LYS A 284 2.99 9.75 -17.82
CA LYS A 284 3.99 9.90 -18.89
C LYS A 284 3.38 10.36 -20.22
N SER A 285 2.17 9.89 -20.51
CA SER A 285 1.46 10.24 -21.76
C SER A 285 1.01 11.70 -21.83
N ILE A 286 0.79 12.35 -20.68
CA ILE A 286 0.41 13.76 -20.58
C ILE A 286 1.63 14.67 -20.47
N GLY A 287 2.80 14.13 -20.08
CA GLY A 287 4.04 14.91 -19.91
C GLY A 287 4.05 15.83 -18.69
N ASN A 288 3.14 15.63 -17.74
CA ASN A 288 2.99 16.44 -16.52
C ASN A 288 3.66 15.82 -15.28
N ILE A 289 4.61 14.90 -15.47
CA ILE A 289 5.32 14.27 -14.36
C ILE A 289 6.35 15.25 -13.79
N LEU A 290 6.26 15.51 -12.51
CA LEU A 290 7.29 16.17 -11.74
C LEU A 290 8.20 15.10 -11.11
N ASP A 291 9.45 15.02 -11.57
CA ASP A 291 10.43 14.08 -11.02
C ASP A 291 10.99 14.63 -9.71
N PRO A 292 10.83 13.92 -8.59
CA PRO A 292 11.38 14.36 -7.31
C PRO A 292 12.92 14.47 -7.33
N LEU A 293 13.62 13.67 -8.14
CA LEU A 293 15.08 13.70 -8.20
C LEU A 293 15.58 14.99 -8.86
N GLU A 294 14.96 15.43 -9.95
CA GLU A 294 15.28 16.70 -10.61
C GLU A 294 15.01 17.90 -9.68
N ILE A 295 13.92 17.83 -8.90
CA ILE A 295 13.59 18.87 -7.93
C ILE A 295 14.62 18.91 -6.80
N ILE A 296 15.04 17.75 -6.28
CA ILE A 296 16.06 17.66 -5.23
C ILE A 296 17.39 18.20 -5.71
N GLU A 297 17.83 17.84 -6.92
CA GLU A 297 19.07 18.33 -7.50
C GLU A 297 19.09 19.86 -7.62
N LYS A 298 17.96 20.45 -8.02
CA LYS A 298 17.87 21.89 -8.27
C LYS A 298 17.60 22.74 -7.04
N TYR A 299 16.79 22.23 -6.09
CA TYR A 299 16.29 23.05 -4.97
C TYR A 299 16.66 22.48 -3.59
N GLY A 300 17.10 21.23 -3.52
CA GLY A 300 17.42 20.55 -2.28
C GLY A 300 16.28 19.68 -1.73
N ILE A 301 16.66 18.70 -0.89
CA ILE A 301 15.73 17.72 -0.33
C ILE A 301 14.79 18.34 0.73
N ASP A 302 15.30 19.22 1.58
CA ASP A 302 14.49 19.81 2.66
C ASP A 302 13.40 20.71 2.10
N GLN A 303 13.67 21.41 1.00
CA GLN A 303 12.71 22.24 0.27
C GLN A 303 11.58 21.39 -0.31
N LEU A 304 11.91 20.26 -0.93
CA LEU A 304 10.90 19.33 -1.45
C LEU A 304 10.06 18.73 -0.30
N ARG A 305 10.71 18.29 0.78
CA ARG A 305 10.01 17.72 1.96
C ARG A 305 9.04 18.72 2.56
N TYR A 306 9.50 19.94 2.81
CA TYR A 306 8.67 21.02 3.36
C TYR A 306 7.48 21.32 2.44
N TYR A 307 7.74 21.50 1.14
CA TYR A 307 6.72 21.82 0.15
C TYR A 307 5.62 20.77 0.08
N LEU A 308 5.97 19.48 -0.01
CA LEU A 308 4.99 18.40 -0.11
C LEU A 308 4.11 18.29 1.14
N VAL A 309 4.68 18.46 2.32
CA VAL A 309 3.92 18.38 3.58
C VAL A 309 3.04 19.61 3.80
N LYS A 310 3.48 20.78 3.37
CA LYS A 310 2.73 22.02 3.49
C LYS A 310 1.60 22.15 2.48
N GLU A 311 1.91 21.90 1.19
CA GLU A 311 1.00 22.20 0.09
C GLU A 311 -0.11 21.16 -0.05
N VAL A 312 0.21 19.91 0.27
CA VAL A 312 -0.74 18.81 0.16
C VAL A 312 -1.48 18.62 1.48
N SER A 313 -2.74 19.06 1.52
CA SER A 313 -3.61 18.82 2.68
C SER A 313 -3.75 17.33 2.93
N LEU A 314 -3.34 16.89 4.10
CA LEU A 314 -3.34 15.48 4.47
C LEU A 314 -4.76 14.90 4.36
N GLY A 315 -4.95 13.85 3.55
CA GLY A 315 -6.23 13.19 3.29
C GLY A 315 -6.97 13.63 2.03
N ASN A 316 -6.63 14.77 1.47
CA ASN A 316 -7.18 15.27 0.20
C ASN A 316 -6.18 15.07 -0.95
N ASP A 317 -6.68 15.19 -2.18
CA ASP A 317 -5.80 15.29 -3.34
C ASP A 317 -5.08 16.65 -3.28
N GLY A 318 -3.78 16.64 -3.55
CA GLY A 318 -2.95 17.83 -3.55
C GLY A 318 -2.46 18.18 -4.94
N ASN A 319 -2.64 19.43 -5.34
CA ASN A 319 -2.15 19.92 -6.62
C ASN A 319 -0.80 20.61 -6.42
N ILE A 320 0.24 20.11 -7.07
CA ILE A 320 1.59 20.66 -6.96
C ILE A 320 2.05 21.27 -8.29
N SER A 321 2.82 22.36 -8.19
CA SER A 321 3.44 23.00 -9.34
C SER A 321 4.82 23.53 -9.01
N MET A 322 5.65 23.73 -10.06
CA MET A 322 6.98 24.33 -9.89
C MET A 322 6.89 25.80 -9.45
N GLU A 323 5.82 26.51 -9.82
CA GLU A 323 5.59 27.89 -9.38
C GLU A 323 5.32 27.95 -7.88
N ASN A 324 4.42 27.10 -7.37
CA ASN A 324 4.10 27.02 -5.94
C ASN A 324 5.31 26.57 -5.12
N LEU A 325 6.10 25.62 -5.63
CA LEU A 325 7.36 25.23 -4.99
C LEU A 325 8.30 26.44 -4.80
N LYS A 326 8.53 27.22 -5.84
CA LYS A 326 9.38 28.43 -5.76
C LYS A 326 8.83 29.47 -4.78
N LYS A 327 7.51 29.72 -4.82
CA LYS A 327 6.86 30.62 -3.87
C LYS A 327 7.04 30.14 -2.42
N CYS A 328 6.85 28.86 -2.18
CA CYS A 328 7.02 28.23 -0.87
C CYS A 328 8.45 28.38 -0.36
N ILE A 329 9.46 28.10 -1.20
CA ILE A 329 10.87 28.25 -0.84
C ILE A 329 11.19 29.72 -0.48
N ASN A 330 10.78 30.68 -1.30
CA ASN A 330 11.11 32.08 -1.09
C ASN A 330 10.36 32.67 0.12
N ASN A 331 9.06 32.43 0.20
CA ASN A 331 8.24 33.09 1.23
C ASN A 331 8.39 32.42 2.60
N ASP A 332 8.30 31.10 2.63
CA ASP A 332 8.24 30.41 3.93
C ASP A 332 9.63 30.09 4.48
N LEU A 333 10.51 29.55 3.63
CA LEU A 333 11.83 29.13 4.09
C LEU A 333 12.81 30.30 4.13
N ALA A 334 12.94 31.09 3.05
CA ALA A 334 13.87 32.21 3.03
C ALA A 334 13.37 33.41 3.83
N ASN A 335 12.21 33.97 3.47
CA ASN A 335 11.74 35.23 4.08
C ASN A 335 11.18 35.06 5.50
N ASN A 336 10.43 33.99 5.79
CA ASN A 336 9.89 33.79 7.14
C ASN A 336 10.89 33.10 8.07
N PHE A 337 11.19 31.83 7.80
CA PHE A 337 12.05 31.03 8.67
C PHE A 337 13.49 31.52 8.68
N GLY A 338 14.05 31.83 7.52
CA GLY A 338 15.43 32.36 7.39
C GLY A 338 15.61 33.69 8.11
N ASN A 339 14.66 34.65 7.97
CA ASN A 339 14.70 35.89 8.70
C ASN A 339 14.55 35.72 10.21
N LEU A 340 13.71 34.75 10.64
CA LEU A 340 13.62 34.40 12.06
C LEU A 340 14.97 33.92 12.59
N CYS A 341 15.62 32.98 11.89
CA CYS A 341 16.94 32.48 12.27
C CYS A 341 17.98 33.63 12.35
N GLN A 342 18.03 34.51 11.37
CA GLN A 342 18.96 35.66 11.36
C GLN A 342 18.74 36.65 12.53
N ARG A 343 17.52 36.72 13.07
CA ARG A 343 17.21 37.59 14.22
C ARG A 343 17.50 36.96 15.57
N VAL A 344 17.57 35.62 15.61
CA VAL A 344 17.78 34.88 16.86
C VAL A 344 19.25 34.49 17.05
N PHE A 345 19.97 34.22 15.98
CA PHE A 345 21.38 33.85 15.94
C PHE A 345 22.26 35.00 15.44
#